data_66353e31b8dd832c21389607df2656a0
#
_entry.id   66353e31b8dd832c21389607df2656a0
#
_cell.length_a   1.000
_cell.length_b   1.000
_cell.length_c   1.000
_cell.angle_alpha   90.00
_cell.angle_beta   90.00
_cell.angle_gamma   90.00
#
_symmetry.space_group_name_H-M   'P 1'
#
loop_
_entity.id
_entity.type
_entity.pdbx_description
1 polymer ?
#
loop_
_entity_poly.entity_id
_entity_poly.type
_entity_poly.pdbx_seq_one_letter_code
_entity_poly.pdbx_strand_id
1 'polypeptide(L)'
;MTAIITPPTYIELPAPAPPFIVGEPLGIRAPAWQEFELTAYTSGYESTQKNPGEVGYGITASGEQAQEGVTVACPPSMAFGTVIEIDGLGERICQDRGGAITEGHIDVYMDDLKDAIEFGRQKRSVRIVKEESE
;
A
#
# COMPACT_ATOMS: atom_id res chain seq x y z
N MET A 1 -4.80 8.75 -31.58
CA MET A 1 -4.46 8.35 -31.21
C MET A 1 -3.85 8.22 -31.11
N THR A 2 -3.79 8.36 -31.49
CA THR A 2 -3.31 8.07 -31.18
C THR A 2 -2.51 7.95 -30.83
N ALA A 3 -2.08 7.96 -31.16
CA ALA A 3 -1.38 7.73 -30.68
C ALA A 3 -0.56 7.87 -30.50
N ILE A 4 -0.10 8.12 -30.82
CA ILE A 4 0.61 8.15 -30.42
C ILE A 4 1.34 8.34 -30.18
N ILE A 5 1.75 8.58 -30.43
CA ILE A 5 2.45 8.59 -29.96
C ILE A 5 3.18 8.79 -29.57
N THR A 6 3.69 9.10 -29.72
CA THR A 6 4.40 9.16 -29.12
C THR A 6 5.16 9.16 -28.76
N PRO A 7 5.59 9.50 -28.97
CA PRO A 7 6.29 9.32 -28.50
C PRO A 7 7.04 9.21 -27.95
N PRO A 8 7.48 9.34 -27.85
CA PRO A 8 7.95 9.00 -27.09
C PRO A 8 8.54 9.25 -26.31
N THR A 9 8.66 9.75 -26.20
CA THR A 9 8.90 9.77 -25.26
C THR A 9 8.69 9.99 -24.20
N TYR A 10 8.28 10.05 -24.17
CA TYR A 10 7.85 10.10 -23.11
C TYR A 10 8.00 9.68 -22.26
N ILE A 11 8.08 9.91 -22.06
CA ILE A 11 7.87 9.50 -21.17
C ILE A 11 7.77 9.21 -20.31
N GLU A 12 7.65 9.33 -20.11
CA GLU A 12 7.18 8.91 -19.28
C GLU A 12 6.81 8.74 -18.33
N LEU A 13 6.63 9.08 -18.46
CA LEU A 13 5.82 8.97 -17.73
C LEU A 13 5.25 8.11 -17.33
N PRO A 14 5.45 7.81 -16.69
CA PRO A 14 4.75 6.83 -16.56
C PRO A 14 3.73 6.89 -16.92
N ALA A 15 4.11 6.73 -17.22
CA ALA A 15 3.07 6.83 -17.78
C ALA A 15 1.95 7.05 -17.24
N PRO A 16 1.61 7.80 -17.32
CA PRO A 16 0.29 7.91 -16.99
C PRO A 16 -0.48 6.96 -17.79
N ALA A 17 -1.36 6.35 -17.16
CA ALA A 17 -2.24 5.50 -17.87
C ALA A 17 -2.80 6.27 -19.05
N PRO A 18 -2.90 5.67 -20.16
CA PRO A 18 -3.59 6.34 -21.22
C PRO A 18 -4.99 6.66 -20.77
N PRO A 19 -5.48 7.80 -21.11
CA PRO A 19 -6.79 8.18 -20.66
C PRO A 19 -7.88 7.25 -21.19
N PHE A 20 -7.64 6.62 -22.31
CA PHE A 20 -8.65 5.75 -22.87
C PHE A 20 -8.00 4.73 -23.79
N ILE A 21 -8.44 3.51 -23.67
CA ILE A 21 -7.97 2.43 -24.51
C ILE A 21 -9.16 1.91 -25.29
N VAL A 22 -9.08 2.04 -26.61
CA VAL A 22 -10.16 1.57 -27.46
C VAL A 22 -10.25 0.06 -27.34
N GLY A 23 -11.43 -0.43 -27.15
CA GLY A 23 -11.66 -1.86 -27.00
C GLY A 23 -11.67 -2.34 -25.58
N GLU A 24 -11.29 -1.49 -24.65
CA GLU A 24 -11.35 -1.87 -23.23
C GLU A 24 -12.84 -2.00 -22.84
N PRO A 25 -13.20 -3.09 -22.16
CA PRO A 25 -14.58 -3.22 -21.74
C PRO A 25 -14.98 -2.06 -20.84
N LEU A 26 -16.22 -1.63 -21.03
CA LEU A 26 -16.73 -0.52 -20.27
C LEU A 26 -16.70 -0.85 -18.80
N GLY A 27 -16.17 0.06 -18.00
CA GLY A 27 -16.10 -0.13 -16.57
C GLY A 27 -14.94 -0.94 -16.08
N ILE A 28 -14.14 -1.48 -16.98
CA ILE A 28 -12.97 -2.27 -16.58
C ILE A 28 -11.74 -1.52 -17.01
N ARG A 29 -10.97 -1.11 -16.03
CA ARG A 29 -9.73 -0.37 -16.27
C ARG A 29 -8.66 -0.90 -15.34
N ALA A 30 -7.44 -0.92 -15.80
CA ALA A 30 -6.32 -1.21 -14.93
C ALA A 30 -6.23 -0.10 -13.89
N PRO A 31 -6.04 -0.46 -12.61
CA PRO A 31 -5.91 0.56 -11.58
C PRO A 31 -4.70 1.44 -11.85
N ALA A 32 -4.85 2.71 -11.59
CA ALA A 32 -3.79 3.68 -11.82
C ALA A 32 -2.81 3.65 -10.64
N TRP A 33 -1.55 3.85 -10.94
CA TRP A 33 -0.54 4.04 -9.91
C TRP A 33 -0.70 5.43 -9.32
N GLN A 34 -0.59 5.52 -8.00
CA GLN A 34 -0.66 6.79 -7.28
C GLN A 34 0.49 6.85 -6.30
N GLU A 35 1.01 8.05 -6.08
CA GLU A 35 2.10 8.21 -5.13
C GLU A 35 1.56 8.24 -3.72
N PHE A 36 2.17 7.43 -2.85
CA PHE A 36 1.85 7.39 -1.43
C PHE A 36 3.12 7.62 -0.64
N GLU A 37 2.95 8.18 0.55
CA GLU A 37 4.03 8.24 1.50
C GLU A 37 4.01 6.97 2.33
N LEU A 38 5.17 6.31 2.40
CA LEU A 38 5.29 5.04 3.11
C LEU A 38 6.19 5.21 4.32
N THR A 39 5.78 4.58 5.40
CA THR A 39 6.59 4.44 6.60
C THR A 39 6.58 2.97 6.97
N ALA A 40 7.28 2.60 8.03
CA ALA A 40 7.34 1.22 8.47
C ALA A 40 7.13 1.15 9.97
N TYR A 41 6.58 0.03 10.43
CA TYR A 41 6.34 -0.17 11.85
C TYR A 41 6.53 -1.63 12.21
N THR A 42 6.65 -1.90 13.51
CA THR A 42 6.82 -3.26 14.02
C THR A 42 5.74 -3.54 15.04
N SER A 43 5.72 -4.78 15.57
CA SER A 43 4.82 -5.12 16.68
C SER A 43 5.40 -4.69 18.01
N GLY A 44 6.64 -4.19 18.03
CA GLY A 44 7.30 -3.81 19.26
C GLY A 44 6.65 -2.64 19.97
N TYR A 45 7.04 -2.44 21.22
CA TYR A 45 6.46 -1.38 22.03
C TYR A 45 6.63 -0.01 21.38
N GLU A 46 7.73 0.22 20.70
CA GLU A 46 8.01 1.50 20.05
C GLU A 46 6.97 1.86 18.98
N SER A 47 6.30 0.84 18.41
CA SER A 47 5.28 1.07 17.37
C SER A 47 3.87 0.94 17.91
N THR A 48 3.63 -0.02 18.80
CA THR A 48 2.28 -0.39 19.21
C THR A 48 2.01 -0.12 20.67
N GLN A 49 3.06 0.13 21.45
CA GLN A 49 3.00 0.31 22.90
C GLN A 49 2.53 -0.93 23.63
N LYS A 50 2.78 -2.11 23.03
CA LYS A 50 2.50 -3.39 23.65
C LYS A 50 3.77 -4.22 23.70
N ASN A 51 3.88 -5.04 24.72
CA ASN A 51 5.00 -5.94 24.88
C ASN A 51 4.59 -7.37 24.54
N PRO A 52 5.56 -8.23 24.19
CA PRO A 52 5.23 -9.62 23.93
C PRO A 52 4.48 -10.22 25.09
N GLY A 53 3.43 -10.95 24.80
CA GLY A 53 2.59 -11.58 25.81
C GLY A 53 1.40 -10.76 26.22
N GLU A 54 1.35 -9.48 25.85
CA GLU A 54 0.19 -8.66 26.15
C GLU A 54 -0.93 -8.94 25.17
N VAL A 55 -2.16 -8.74 25.64
CA VAL A 55 -3.32 -8.94 24.77
C VAL A 55 -3.23 -8.00 23.59
N GLY A 56 -3.39 -8.56 22.40
CA GLY A 56 -3.34 -7.78 21.17
C GLY A 56 -1.96 -7.58 20.60
N TYR A 57 -0.92 -8.10 21.27
CA TYR A 57 0.42 -7.99 20.71
C TYR A 57 0.47 -8.71 19.35
N GLY A 58 0.94 -8.00 18.32
CA GLY A 58 1.08 -8.59 17.01
C GLY A 58 -0.22 -8.77 16.24
N ILE A 59 -1.35 -8.37 16.83
CA ILE A 59 -2.65 -8.51 16.17
C ILE A 59 -3.02 -7.16 15.54
N THR A 60 -3.38 -7.19 14.27
CA THR A 60 -3.74 -5.99 13.54
C THR A 60 -5.16 -5.56 13.86
N ALA A 61 -5.55 -4.39 13.39
CA ALA A 61 -6.90 -3.85 13.61
C ALA A 61 -7.96 -4.74 12.98
N SER A 62 -7.62 -5.50 11.94
CA SER A 62 -8.57 -6.42 11.31
C SER A 62 -8.69 -7.73 12.07
N GLY A 63 -7.85 -7.94 13.08
CA GLY A 63 -7.85 -9.18 13.84
C GLY A 63 -6.87 -10.23 13.33
N GLU A 64 -6.12 -9.90 12.28
CA GLU A 64 -5.15 -10.82 11.71
C GLU A 64 -3.81 -10.67 12.41
N GLN A 65 -3.02 -11.74 12.37
CA GLN A 65 -1.64 -11.66 12.85
C GLN A 65 -0.82 -10.86 11.86
N ALA A 66 -0.07 -9.86 12.34
CA ALA A 66 0.79 -9.08 11.45
C ALA A 66 1.89 -9.99 10.89
N GLN A 67 2.16 -9.85 9.59
CA GLN A 67 3.19 -10.64 8.91
C GLN A 67 3.99 -9.75 7.98
N GLU A 68 5.30 -9.83 8.11
CA GLU A 68 6.17 -9.13 7.17
C GLU A 68 5.96 -9.69 5.77
N GLY A 69 5.94 -8.81 4.79
CA GLY A 69 5.68 -9.21 3.41
C GLY A 69 4.21 -9.25 3.06
N VAL A 70 3.32 -9.10 4.04
CA VAL A 70 1.88 -9.21 3.82
C VAL A 70 1.14 -7.99 4.34
N THR A 71 1.40 -7.60 5.58
CA THR A 71 0.56 -6.65 6.31
C THR A 71 0.98 -5.21 6.07
N VAL A 72 0.00 -4.36 5.78
CA VAL A 72 0.19 -2.91 5.80
C VAL A 72 -0.98 -2.29 6.54
N ALA A 73 -0.72 -1.12 7.14
CA ALA A 73 -1.76 -0.27 7.70
C ALA A 73 -2.14 0.73 6.63
N CYS A 74 -3.43 0.78 6.34
CA CYS A 74 -3.96 1.57 5.24
C CYS A 74 -4.83 2.70 5.74
N PRO A 75 -5.03 3.75 4.92
CA PRO A 75 -5.96 4.82 5.29
C PRO A 75 -7.40 4.31 5.32
N PRO A 76 -8.28 5.04 5.99
CA PRO A 76 -9.66 4.60 6.17
C PRO A 76 -10.43 4.33 4.87
N SER A 77 -10.02 4.95 3.77
CA SER A 77 -10.71 4.75 2.50
C SER A 77 -10.48 3.36 1.92
N MET A 78 -9.48 2.63 2.42
CA MET A 78 -9.20 1.28 1.94
C MET A 78 -9.71 0.27 2.95
N ALA A 79 -10.65 -0.58 2.51
CA ALA A 79 -11.23 -1.59 3.40
C ALA A 79 -10.20 -2.67 3.74
N PHE A 80 -10.38 -3.30 4.88
CA PHE A 80 -9.57 -4.45 5.22
C PHE A 80 -9.71 -5.51 4.14
N GLY A 81 -8.60 -6.13 3.78
CA GLY A 81 -8.58 -7.15 2.73
C GLY A 81 -8.25 -6.61 1.36
N THR A 82 -8.23 -5.29 1.21
CA THR A 82 -7.81 -4.69 -0.06
C THR A 82 -6.37 -5.07 -0.34
N VAL A 83 -6.12 -5.54 -1.56
CA VAL A 83 -4.77 -5.91 -1.98
C VAL A 83 -4.20 -4.77 -2.79
N ILE A 84 -3.03 -4.33 -2.39
CA ILE A 84 -2.34 -3.25 -3.11
C ILE A 84 -1.00 -3.77 -3.60
N GLU A 85 -0.49 -3.14 -4.64
CA GLU A 85 0.86 -3.40 -5.11
C GLU A 85 1.69 -2.16 -4.87
N ILE A 86 2.85 -2.33 -4.24
CA ILE A 86 3.76 -1.24 -3.94
C ILE A 86 4.98 -1.41 -4.83
N ASP A 87 5.31 -0.38 -5.59
CA ASP A 87 6.44 -0.43 -6.50
C ASP A 87 7.70 -0.79 -5.75
N GLY A 88 8.36 -1.85 -6.19
CA GLY A 88 9.60 -2.32 -5.57
C GLY A 88 9.41 -3.24 -4.39
N LEU A 89 8.20 -3.36 -3.84
CA LEU A 89 7.95 -4.20 -2.67
C LEU A 89 7.00 -5.36 -2.96
N GLY A 90 6.16 -5.22 -4.00
CA GLY A 90 5.20 -6.27 -4.33
C GLY A 90 3.86 -6.06 -3.66
N GLU A 91 3.08 -7.11 -3.59
CA GLU A 91 1.71 -7.02 -3.08
C GLU A 91 1.67 -7.04 -1.57
N ARG A 92 0.71 -6.31 -1.03
CA ARG A 92 0.45 -6.27 0.41
C ARG A 92 -1.05 -6.21 0.60
N ILE A 93 -1.49 -6.56 1.82
CA ILE A 93 -2.91 -6.61 2.15
C ILE A 93 -3.18 -5.61 3.26
N CYS A 94 -4.24 -4.82 3.10
CA CYS A 94 -4.65 -3.87 4.13
C CYS A 94 -5.26 -4.65 5.29
N GLN A 95 -4.54 -4.72 6.39
CA GLN A 95 -4.98 -5.47 7.56
C GLN A 95 -4.97 -4.64 8.82
N ASP A 96 -4.40 -3.44 8.76
CA ASP A 96 -4.22 -2.66 9.96
C ASP A 96 -4.68 -1.22 9.75
N ARG A 97 -4.79 -0.50 10.83
CA ARG A 97 -5.15 0.92 10.87
C ARG A 97 -4.29 1.60 11.91
N GLY A 98 -4.13 2.89 11.77
CA GLY A 98 -3.46 3.68 12.80
C GLY A 98 -3.96 5.09 12.74
N GLY A 99 -3.98 5.78 13.89
CA GLY A 99 -4.49 7.14 13.94
C GLY A 99 -3.73 8.10 13.06
N ALA A 100 -2.46 7.82 12.79
CA ALA A 100 -1.63 8.67 11.92
C ALA A 100 -1.67 8.24 10.47
N ILE A 101 -2.35 7.15 10.13
CA ILE A 101 -2.37 6.63 8.78
C ILE A 101 -3.61 7.18 8.09
N THR A 102 -3.43 8.35 7.50
CA THR A 102 -4.50 9.06 6.81
C THR A 102 -4.36 8.87 5.32
N GLU A 103 -5.18 9.57 4.54
CA GLU A 103 -5.17 9.40 3.09
C GLU A 103 -3.79 9.76 2.54
N GLY A 104 -3.34 8.94 1.59
CA GLY A 104 -2.04 9.14 0.98
C GLY A 104 -0.87 8.54 1.75
N HIS A 105 -1.14 7.84 2.84
CA HIS A 105 -0.10 7.28 3.70
C HIS A 105 -0.35 5.79 3.92
N ILE A 106 0.71 5.00 3.85
CA ILE A 106 0.66 3.57 4.12
C ILE A 106 1.82 3.23 5.02
N ASP A 107 1.56 2.41 6.04
CA ASP A 107 2.58 2.01 7.00
C ASP A 107 2.85 0.53 6.80
N VAL A 108 4.09 0.19 6.48
CA VAL A 108 4.46 -1.19 6.10
C VAL A 108 4.95 -1.94 7.32
N TYR A 109 4.36 -3.09 7.58
CA TYR A 109 4.77 -3.90 8.71
C TYR A 109 6.09 -4.60 8.44
N MET A 110 6.99 -4.55 9.42
CA MET A 110 8.26 -5.26 9.38
C MET A 110 8.50 -5.92 10.73
N ASP A 111 9.14 -7.10 10.70
CA ASP A 111 9.40 -7.82 11.94
C ASP A 111 10.50 -7.19 12.77
N ASP A 112 11.47 -6.59 12.10
CA ASP A 112 12.70 -6.12 12.73
C ASP A 112 12.71 -4.61 12.80
N LEU A 113 12.89 -4.07 14.01
CA LEU A 113 12.94 -2.63 14.20
C LEU A 113 14.05 -1.98 13.37
N LYS A 114 15.20 -2.65 13.25
CA LYS A 114 16.29 -2.09 12.47
C LYS A 114 15.88 -1.92 11.01
N ASP A 115 15.20 -2.93 10.46
CA ASP A 115 14.71 -2.83 9.08
C ASP A 115 13.70 -1.72 8.93
N ALA A 116 12.81 -1.57 9.91
CA ALA A 116 11.80 -0.51 9.86
C ALA A 116 12.44 0.87 9.91
N ILE A 117 13.48 1.02 10.73
CA ILE A 117 14.18 2.29 10.82
C ILE A 117 14.91 2.59 9.51
N GLU A 118 15.55 1.58 8.93
CA GLU A 118 16.24 1.76 7.67
C GLU A 118 15.31 2.07 6.53
N PHE A 119 14.11 1.49 6.54
CA PHE A 119 13.10 1.80 5.54
C PHE A 119 12.72 3.28 5.60
N GLY A 120 12.55 3.79 6.81
CA GLY A 120 12.30 5.20 7.03
C GLY A 120 11.00 5.67 6.41
N ARG A 121 11.03 6.90 5.93
CA ARG A 121 9.88 7.53 5.28
C ARG A 121 10.26 7.78 3.83
N GLN A 122 9.43 7.28 2.92
CA GLN A 122 9.75 7.41 1.51
C GLN A 122 8.46 7.41 0.71
N LYS A 123 8.56 7.87 -0.53
CA LYS A 123 7.42 7.90 -1.43
C LYS A 123 7.58 6.80 -2.46
N ARG A 124 6.48 6.10 -2.73
CA ARG A 124 6.46 5.07 -3.75
C ARG A 124 5.12 5.06 -4.44
N SER A 125 5.11 4.55 -5.64
CA SER A 125 3.88 4.37 -6.38
C SER A 125 3.17 3.13 -5.87
N VAL A 126 1.86 3.24 -5.72
CA VAL A 126 1.01 2.18 -5.20
C VAL A 126 -0.23 2.11 -6.07
N ARG A 127 -0.73 0.90 -6.29
CA ARG A 127 -2.01 0.74 -6.97
C ARG A 127 -2.82 -0.32 -6.27
N ILE A 128 -4.14 -0.21 -6.40
CA ILE A 128 -5.04 -1.19 -5.82
C ILE A 128 -5.21 -2.32 -6.82
N VAL A 129 -4.89 -3.54 -6.39
CA VAL A 129 -5.01 -4.71 -7.24
C VAL A 129 -6.39 -5.33 -7.08
N LYS A 130 -6.90 -5.38 -5.85
CA LYS A 130 -8.20 -5.95 -5.57
C LYS A 130 -8.82 -5.22 -4.41
N GLU A 131 -9.97 -4.62 -4.64
CA GLU A 131 -10.70 -3.91 -3.59
C GLU A 131 -11.63 -4.87 -2.87
N GLU A 132 -11.72 -4.68 -1.54
CA GLU A 132 -12.69 -5.39 -0.72
C GLU A 132 -13.65 -4.39 -0.13
N SER A 133 -14.84 -4.87 0.24
CA SER A 133 -15.77 -4.03 0.97
C SER A 133 -16.06 -4.68 2.31
N GLU A 134 -16.19 -3.84 3.32
CA GLU A 134 -16.44 -4.30 4.68
C GLU A 134 -17.91 -4.50 4.94
#